data_cc344e427bf158a992405932be794ffe
#
_entry.id   cc344e427bf158a992405932be794ffe
#
_cell.length_a   1.000
_cell.length_b   1.000
_cell.length_c   1.000
_cell.angle_alpha   90.00
_cell.angle_beta   90.00
_cell.angle_gamma   90.00
#
_symmetry.space_group_name_H-M   'P 1'
#
loop_
_entity.id
_entity.type
_entity.pdbx_description
1 polymer ?
#
loop_
_entity_poly.entity_id
_entity_poly.type
_entity_poly.pdbx_seq_one_letter_code
_entity_poly.pdbx_strand_id
1 'polypeptide(L)'
;MKKILFFTTISVLILSLTSCHKEVTETATPERSLIILMKDKSASVSGTDTEKETKHLKSYLAQYMAENTDVVVMDINSNSNSRTNAKWFYYKAPKRQVSTRNKSKKQEELDEMMYQEKIYKTLQTTQKKVVKAMNAKTASSQETAIVEVVIPISDMLKDYDKASVLIYSDLIQESGFRNFTKGQWAMPSKSYATDVATKDFERLQQQGSEIDLSKISFVDVVTPNNPKNEKFYVNMPSYFDEIFRLGKYSGTIDWKKL
;
A
#
# COMPACT_ATOMS: atom_id res chain seq x y z
N MET A 1 -56.20 -17.74 -57.98
CA MET A 1 -56.20 -19.19 -57.75
C MET A 1 -55.02 -19.50 -56.88
N LYS A 2 -55.28 -19.79 -55.61
CA LYS A 2 -54.25 -20.02 -54.56
C LYS A 2 -53.84 -21.46 -54.54
N LYS A 3 -52.53 -21.76 -54.64
CA LYS A 3 -51.99 -23.08 -54.32
C LYS A 3 -51.28 -23.02 -52.95
N ILE A 4 -51.85 -23.75 -52.01
CA ILE A 4 -51.33 -23.95 -50.68
C ILE A 4 -50.35 -25.13 -50.76
N LEU A 5 -49.09 -24.92 -50.37
CA LEU A 5 -48.09 -25.94 -50.25
C LEU A 5 -47.92 -26.30 -48.78
N PHE A 6 -48.26 -27.50 -48.39
CA PHE A 6 -48.02 -28.08 -47.04
C PHE A 6 -46.59 -28.54 -46.99
N PHE A 7 -45.81 -27.95 -46.08
CA PHE A 7 -44.51 -28.48 -45.68
C PHE A 7 -44.64 -29.27 -44.35
N THR A 8 -44.47 -30.52 -44.42
CA THR A 8 -44.34 -31.44 -43.28
C THR A 8 -42.95 -31.28 -42.65
N THR A 9 -42.91 -30.72 -41.45
CA THR A 9 -41.70 -30.64 -40.63
C THR A 9 -41.49 -31.96 -39.86
N ILE A 10 -40.43 -32.67 -40.21
CA ILE A 10 -39.92 -33.81 -39.46
C ILE A 10 -39.09 -33.25 -38.29
N SER A 11 -39.60 -33.37 -37.09
CA SER A 11 -38.84 -33.07 -35.89
C SER A 11 -37.88 -34.20 -35.54
N VAL A 12 -36.61 -34.01 -35.82
CA VAL A 12 -35.54 -34.88 -35.33
C VAL A 12 -35.22 -34.44 -33.89
N LEU A 13 -35.61 -35.27 -32.95
CA LEU A 13 -35.29 -35.14 -31.53
C LEU A 13 -33.83 -35.57 -31.31
N ILE A 14 -32.90 -34.59 -31.33
CA ILE A 14 -31.51 -34.86 -30.96
C ILE A 14 -31.45 -34.79 -29.42
N LEU A 15 -31.38 -35.93 -28.78
CA LEU A 15 -30.98 -36.06 -27.38
C LEU A 15 -29.51 -35.67 -27.26
N SER A 16 -29.24 -34.41 -26.98
CA SER A 16 -27.92 -33.95 -26.54
C SER A 16 -27.70 -34.44 -25.10
N LEU A 17 -26.92 -35.50 -24.96
CA LEU A 17 -26.29 -35.86 -23.69
C LEU A 17 -25.31 -34.72 -23.32
N THR A 18 -25.80 -33.71 -22.58
CA THR A 18 -24.95 -32.75 -21.91
C THR A 18 -24.20 -33.50 -20.82
N SER A 19 -23.01 -33.97 -21.14
CA SER A 19 -22.00 -34.35 -20.19
C SER A 19 -21.76 -33.12 -19.29
N CYS A 20 -22.20 -33.18 -18.02
CA CYS A 20 -21.77 -32.24 -17.00
C CYS A 20 -20.26 -32.39 -16.81
N HIS A 21 -19.49 -31.70 -17.64
CA HIS A 21 -18.14 -31.35 -17.30
C HIS A 21 -18.30 -30.33 -16.14
N LYS A 22 -18.05 -30.79 -14.92
CA LYS A 22 -17.68 -29.84 -13.86
C LYS A 22 -16.45 -29.13 -14.37
N GLU A 23 -16.64 -27.92 -14.92
CA GLU A 23 -15.55 -26.97 -15.03
C GLU A 23 -14.98 -26.86 -13.62
N VAL A 24 -13.77 -27.38 -13.46
CA VAL A 24 -12.92 -27.02 -12.33
C VAL A 24 -12.66 -25.54 -12.55
N THR A 25 -13.48 -24.70 -11.92
CA THR A 25 -13.19 -23.28 -11.82
C THR A 25 -11.82 -23.22 -11.16
N GLU A 26 -10.80 -22.91 -11.96
CA GLU A 26 -9.50 -22.51 -11.42
C GLU A 26 -9.80 -21.45 -10.35
N THR A 27 -9.59 -21.82 -9.11
CA THR A 27 -9.71 -20.86 -8.00
C THR A 27 -8.64 -19.82 -8.25
N ALA A 28 -9.07 -18.64 -8.69
CA ALA A 28 -8.18 -17.52 -8.93
C ALA A 28 -7.28 -17.36 -7.70
N THR A 29 -5.98 -17.29 -7.91
CA THR A 29 -5.02 -17.07 -6.84
C THR A 29 -5.45 -15.79 -6.11
N PRO A 30 -5.65 -15.84 -4.79
CA PRO A 30 -6.13 -14.68 -4.06
C PRO A 30 -5.16 -13.51 -4.22
N GLU A 31 -5.70 -12.33 -4.51
CA GLU A 31 -4.96 -11.09 -4.71
C GLU A 31 -4.06 -10.80 -3.49
N ARG A 32 -2.79 -10.56 -3.74
CA ARG A 32 -1.81 -10.20 -2.69
C ARG A 32 -1.72 -8.69 -2.54
N SER A 33 -1.93 -8.22 -1.32
CA SER A 33 -1.88 -6.80 -0.98
C SER A 33 -0.69 -6.48 -0.09
N LEU A 34 -0.15 -5.26 -0.23
CA LEU A 34 0.94 -4.75 0.61
C LEU A 34 0.53 -3.44 1.28
N ILE A 35 0.78 -3.33 2.57
CA ILE A 35 0.75 -2.06 3.30
C ILE A 35 2.19 -1.64 3.55
N ILE A 36 2.58 -0.48 3.04
CA ILE A 36 3.89 0.13 3.25
C ILE A 36 3.74 1.26 4.27
N LEU A 37 4.38 1.10 5.42
CA LEU A 37 4.38 2.06 6.50
C LEU A 37 5.77 2.67 6.64
N MET A 38 5.85 3.99 6.53
CA MET A 38 7.11 4.70 6.59
C MET A 38 7.08 5.74 7.70
N LYS A 39 8.12 5.79 8.51
CA LYS A 39 8.23 6.78 9.59
C LYS A 39 9.57 7.49 9.54
N ASP A 40 9.50 8.80 9.48
CA ASP A 40 10.65 9.67 9.60
C ASP A 40 11.21 9.60 11.03
N LYS A 41 12.49 9.35 11.14
CA LYS A 41 13.25 9.25 12.39
C LYS A 41 14.28 10.39 12.52
N SER A 42 14.12 11.43 11.70
CA SER A 42 14.98 12.62 11.81
C SER A 42 14.73 13.39 13.10
N ALA A 43 15.70 14.18 13.48
CA ALA A 43 15.62 15.02 14.69
C ALA A 43 14.54 16.11 14.58
N SER A 44 14.18 16.53 13.36
CA SER A 44 13.14 17.54 13.10
C SER A 44 11.74 17.06 13.48
N VAL A 45 11.48 15.75 13.44
CA VAL A 45 10.21 15.11 13.79
C VAL A 45 10.16 14.75 15.29
N SER A 46 11.24 14.99 16.04
CA SER A 46 11.26 14.74 17.49
C SER A 46 10.27 15.65 18.22
N GLY A 47 9.29 15.06 18.93
CA GLY A 47 8.25 15.79 19.65
C GLY A 47 6.84 15.67 19.05
N THR A 48 6.66 14.81 18.04
CA THR A 48 5.33 14.48 17.54
C THR A 48 4.50 13.77 18.61
N ASP A 49 3.17 13.98 18.56
CA ASP A 49 2.21 13.32 19.45
C ASP A 49 2.11 11.84 19.11
N THR A 50 2.99 11.03 19.71
CA THR A 50 3.06 9.57 19.49
C THR A 50 1.73 8.88 19.78
N GLU A 51 0.89 9.44 20.65
CA GLU A 51 -0.42 8.85 20.96
C GLU A 51 -1.39 9.04 19.79
N LYS A 52 -1.46 10.27 19.24
CA LYS A 52 -2.28 10.54 18.04
C LYS A 52 -1.82 9.75 16.84
N GLU A 53 -0.51 9.69 16.58
CA GLU A 53 0.04 8.86 15.51
C GLU A 53 -0.34 7.38 15.70
N THR A 54 -0.19 6.86 16.91
CA THR A 54 -0.55 5.46 17.22
C THR A 54 -2.04 5.21 17.02
N LYS A 55 -2.91 6.14 17.41
CA LYS A 55 -4.35 6.03 17.20
C LYS A 55 -4.68 6.02 15.70
N HIS A 56 -4.09 6.94 14.94
CA HIS A 56 -4.26 7.02 13.49
C HIS A 56 -3.77 5.71 12.81
N LEU A 57 -2.57 5.24 13.14
CA LEU A 57 -2.01 3.99 12.63
C LEU A 57 -2.92 2.77 12.90
N LYS A 58 -3.47 2.68 14.11
CA LYS A 58 -4.41 1.58 14.44
C LYS A 58 -5.66 1.65 13.59
N SER A 59 -6.22 2.84 13.37
CA SER A 59 -7.39 3.04 12.50
C SER A 59 -7.07 2.69 11.04
N TYR A 60 -5.92 3.12 10.55
CA TYR A 60 -5.44 2.79 9.21
C TYR A 60 -5.29 1.27 9.02
N LEU A 61 -4.61 0.59 9.93
CA LEU A 61 -4.46 -0.87 9.87
C LEU A 61 -5.79 -1.61 9.97
N ALA A 62 -6.73 -1.11 10.79
CA ALA A 62 -8.06 -1.71 10.89
C ALA A 62 -8.87 -1.59 9.58
N GLN A 63 -8.63 -0.52 8.81
CA GLN A 63 -9.32 -0.26 7.55
C GLN A 63 -8.72 -1.05 6.37
N TYR A 64 -7.39 -1.16 6.30
CA TYR A 64 -6.70 -1.66 5.10
C TYR A 64 -6.09 -3.04 5.25
N MET A 65 -5.88 -3.52 6.48
CA MET A 65 -5.28 -4.83 6.71
C MET A 65 -6.34 -5.92 6.68
N ALA A 66 -6.30 -6.75 5.65
CA ALA A 66 -7.20 -7.87 5.42
C ALA A 66 -6.43 -9.19 5.27
N GLU A 67 -7.11 -10.28 4.96
CA GLU A 67 -6.47 -11.52 4.54
C GLU A 67 -5.58 -11.28 3.31
N ASN A 68 -4.49 -12.02 3.20
CA ASN A 68 -3.48 -11.90 2.13
C ASN A 68 -2.80 -10.52 2.05
N THR A 69 -2.85 -9.73 3.14
CA THR A 69 -2.18 -8.44 3.23
C THR A 69 -0.90 -8.57 4.04
N ASP A 70 0.23 -8.40 3.38
CA ASP A 70 1.52 -8.25 4.04
C ASP A 70 1.74 -6.80 4.46
N VAL A 71 2.54 -6.58 5.48
CA VAL A 71 2.87 -5.25 5.97
C VAL A 71 4.38 -5.10 6.03
N VAL A 72 4.90 -3.99 5.54
CA VAL A 72 6.29 -3.61 5.70
C VAL A 72 6.39 -2.28 6.46
N VAL A 73 7.32 -2.21 7.40
CA VAL A 73 7.64 -1.00 8.17
C VAL A 73 9.06 -0.58 7.80
N MET A 74 9.21 0.68 7.40
CA MET A 74 10.50 1.29 7.05
C MET A 74 10.72 2.58 7.82
N ASP A 75 11.95 2.76 8.30
CA ASP A 75 12.39 4.06 8.84
C ASP A 75 12.90 4.93 7.68
N ILE A 76 12.47 6.18 7.62
CA ILE A 76 13.02 7.20 6.70
C ILE A 76 14.25 7.79 7.38
N ASN A 77 15.40 7.64 6.73
CA ASN A 77 16.72 8.10 7.20
C ASN A 77 17.67 8.27 6.00
N SER A 78 18.96 8.39 6.21
CA SER A 78 19.97 8.49 5.14
C SER A 78 20.01 7.31 4.15
N ASN A 79 19.49 6.15 4.54
CA ASN A 79 19.50 4.92 3.73
C ASN A 79 18.12 4.54 3.20
N SER A 80 17.20 5.49 3.05
CA SER A 80 15.82 5.23 2.62
C SER A 80 15.69 4.76 1.16
N ASN A 81 16.75 4.83 0.38
CA ASN A 81 16.84 4.28 -0.97
C ASN A 81 17.01 2.75 -1.02
N SER A 82 17.04 2.08 0.12
CA SER A 82 17.33 0.66 0.26
C SER A 82 16.28 -0.06 1.10
N ARG A 83 16.04 -1.33 0.78
CA ARG A 83 15.18 -2.23 1.58
C ARG A 83 15.83 -2.73 2.88
N THR A 84 17.09 -2.40 3.14
CA THR A 84 17.87 -2.96 4.28
C THR A 84 17.25 -2.66 5.64
N ASN A 85 16.49 -1.57 5.77
CA ASN A 85 15.82 -1.16 7.00
C ASN A 85 14.36 -1.64 7.08
N ALA A 86 13.90 -2.43 6.11
CA ALA A 86 12.52 -2.90 6.05
C ALA A 86 12.26 -4.05 7.02
N LYS A 87 11.23 -3.92 7.85
CA LYS A 87 10.72 -4.98 8.74
C LYS A 87 9.44 -5.54 8.17
N TRP A 88 9.47 -6.79 7.76
CA TRP A 88 8.36 -7.48 7.11
C TRP A 88 7.47 -8.22 8.09
N PHE A 89 6.17 -8.14 7.89
CA PHE A 89 5.13 -8.85 8.61
C PHE A 89 4.24 -9.56 7.61
N TYR A 90 4.62 -10.79 7.27
CA TYR A 90 3.87 -11.61 6.30
C TYR A 90 2.58 -12.14 6.91
N TYR A 91 1.49 -12.02 6.17
CA TYR A 91 0.24 -12.67 6.53
C TYR A 91 0.39 -14.19 6.39
N LYS A 92 0.04 -14.90 7.45
CA LYS A 92 0.01 -16.37 7.45
C LYS A 92 -1.43 -16.80 7.71
N ALA A 93 -2.09 -17.27 6.64
CA ALA A 93 -3.43 -17.79 6.75
C ALA A 93 -3.50 -18.92 7.80
N PRO A 94 -4.43 -18.89 8.73
CA PRO A 94 -4.64 -20.01 9.64
C PRO A 94 -5.05 -21.25 8.85
N LYS A 95 -4.60 -22.43 9.29
CA LYS A 95 -4.98 -23.69 8.63
C LYS A 95 -6.48 -23.94 8.84
N ARG A 96 -7.20 -24.16 7.76
CA ARG A 96 -8.58 -24.63 7.79
C ARG A 96 -8.58 -26.12 8.16
N GLN A 97 -9.36 -26.50 9.16
CA GLN A 97 -9.54 -27.93 9.48
C GLN A 97 -10.48 -28.54 8.43
N VAL A 98 -9.91 -29.34 7.53
CA VAL A 98 -10.70 -30.12 6.57
C VAL A 98 -11.10 -31.42 7.27
N SER A 99 -12.38 -31.58 7.58
CA SER A 99 -12.91 -32.84 8.05
C SER A 99 -13.34 -33.70 6.85
N THR A 100 -12.93 -34.96 6.86
CA THR A 100 -13.30 -35.95 5.84
C THR A 100 -14.69 -36.59 6.10
N ARG A 101 -15.36 -36.22 7.20
CA ARG A 101 -16.70 -36.74 7.54
C ARG A 101 -17.79 -35.85 6.98
N ASN A 102 -18.90 -36.47 6.58
CA ASN A 102 -20.13 -35.74 6.24
C ASN A 102 -20.58 -34.94 7.46
N LYS A 103 -20.52 -33.61 7.36
CA LYS A 103 -20.91 -32.68 8.42
C LYS A 103 -22.36 -32.27 8.24
N SER A 104 -23.04 -32.01 9.34
CA SER A 104 -24.32 -31.31 9.29
C SER A 104 -24.06 -29.84 8.91
N LYS A 105 -25.04 -29.18 8.30
CA LYS A 105 -24.96 -27.75 7.96
C LYS A 105 -24.59 -26.88 9.17
N LYS A 106 -25.14 -27.21 10.34
CA LYS A 106 -24.82 -26.51 11.61
C LYS A 106 -23.32 -26.66 11.99
N GLN A 107 -22.73 -27.83 11.72
CA GLN A 107 -21.32 -28.06 12.01
C GLN A 107 -20.42 -27.29 11.02
N GLU A 108 -20.80 -27.17 9.77
CA GLU A 108 -20.08 -26.38 8.77
C GLU A 108 -20.11 -24.88 9.12
N GLU A 109 -21.26 -24.37 9.55
CA GLU A 109 -21.40 -22.97 10.02
C GLU A 109 -20.50 -22.70 11.25
N LEU A 110 -20.45 -23.63 12.20
CA LEU A 110 -19.59 -23.50 13.39
C LEU A 110 -18.10 -23.52 13.03
N ASP A 111 -17.69 -24.42 12.15
CA ASP A 111 -16.30 -24.53 11.69
C ASP A 111 -15.87 -23.25 10.94
N GLU A 112 -16.76 -22.66 10.14
CA GLU A 112 -16.51 -21.39 9.46
C GLU A 112 -16.36 -20.24 10.47
N MET A 113 -17.26 -20.14 11.45
CA MET A 113 -17.14 -19.13 12.51
C MET A 113 -15.80 -19.25 13.26
N MET A 114 -15.40 -20.47 13.61
CA MET A 114 -14.11 -20.73 14.28
C MET A 114 -12.91 -20.36 13.39
N TYR A 115 -13.03 -20.56 12.08
CA TYR A 115 -12.01 -20.18 11.13
C TYR A 115 -11.88 -18.66 11.03
N GLN A 116 -12.99 -17.95 10.91
CA GLN A 116 -13.04 -16.49 10.89
C GLN A 116 -12.48 -15.87 12.19
N GLU A 117 -12.77 -16.45 13.34
CA GLU A 117 -12.18 -16.02 14.60
C GLU A 117 -10.64 -16.17 14.62
N LYS A 118 -10.11 -17.25 14.04
CA LYS A 118 -8.66 -17.44 13.93
C LYS A 118 -8.02 -16.40 13.00
N ILE A 119 -8.66 -16.08 11.87
CA ILE A 119 -8.24 -15.01 10.97
C ILE A 119 -8.17 -13.69 11.74
N TYR A 120 -9.24 -13.32 12.41
CA TYR A 120 -9.32 -12.08 13.18
C TYR A 120 -8.21 -11.98 14.25
N LYS A 121 -7.98 -13.05 15.01
CA LYS A 121 -6.89 -13.11 16.01
C LYS A 121 -5.49 -12.97 15.36
N THR A 122 -5.30 -13.56 14.18
CA THR A 122 -4.06 -13.45 13.41
C THR A 122 -3.81 -12.01 12.99
N LEU A 123 -4.82 -11.34 12.42
CA LEU A 123 -4.75 -9.94 12.02
C LEU A 123 -4.46 -9.03 13.22
N GLN A 124 -5.18 -9.17 14.32
CA GLN A 124 -4.95 -8.38 15.54
C GLN A 124 -3.52 -8.57 16.09
N THR A 125 -3.01 -9.80 16.07
CA THR A 125 -1.65 -10.09 16.56
C THR A 125 -0.62 -9.39 15.67
N THR A 126 -0.82 -9.43 14.36
CA THR A 126 0.07 -8.76 13.39
C THR A 126 -0.01 -7.24 13.55
N GLN A 127 -1.20 -6.66 13.69
CA GLN A 127 -1.37 -5.23 13.96
C GLN A 127 -0.60 -4.77 15.21
N LYS A 128 -0.68 -5.52 16.32
CA LYS A 128 0.08 -5.20 17.54
C LYS A 128 1.58 -5.19 17.30
N LYS A 129 2.10 -6.16 16.53
CA LYS A 129 3.54 -6.24 16.18
C LYS A 129 3.95 -5.05 15.29
N VAL A 130 3.15 -4.70 14.30
CA VAL A 130 3.36 -3.57 13.39
C VAL A 130 3.40 -2.26 14.18
N VAL A 131 2.40 -2.00 15.02
CA VAL A 131 2.36 -0.79 15.87
C VAL A 131 3.60 -0.72 16.77
N LYS A 132 4.02 -1.84 17.37
CA LYS A 132 5.25 -1.90 18.16
C LYS A 132 6.49 -1.55 17.33
N ALA A 133 6.58 -2.05 16.09
CA ALA A 133 7.71 -1.77 15.20
C ALA A 133 7.75 -0.29 14.76
N MET A 134 6.61 0.31 14.41
CA MET A 134 6.50 1.74 14.07
C MET A 134 6.91 2.67 15.22
N ASN A 135 6.58 2.28 16.46
CA ASN A 135 6.88 3.06 17.66
C ASN A 135 8.23 2.70 18.30
N ALA A 136 8.99 1.76 17.71
CA ALA A 136 10.31 1.41 18.22
C ALA A 136 11.23 2.63 18.16
N LYS A 137 11.95 2.86 19.27
CA LYS A 137 13.01 3.85 19.30
C LYS A 137 14.17 3.36 18.45
N THR A 138 14.52 4.13 17.44
CA THR A 138 15.74 3.97 16.63
C THR A 138 16.63 5.18 16.87
N ALA A 139 17.91 5.07 16.59
CA ALA A 139 18.80 6.23 16.63
C ALA A 139 18.25 7.30 15.65
N SER A 140 18.20 8.55 16.10
CA SER A 140 17.82 9.66 15.22
C SER A 140 18.84 9.79 14.10
N SER A 141 18.35 9.94 12.88
CA SER A 141 19.19 10.26 11.72
C SER A 141 19.41 11.78 11.65
N GLN A 142 20.61 12.18 11.23
CA GLN A 142 20.88 13.57 10.87
C GLN A 142 20.44 13.90 9.44
N GLU A 143 20.18 12.86 8.65
CA GLU A 143 19.76 12.98 7.26
C GLU A 143 18.41 12.30 7.04
N THR A 144 17.61 12.89 6.15
CA THR A 144 16.29 12.42 5.76
C THR A 144 16.24 12.29 4.24
N ALA A 145 16.20 11.07 3.74
CA ALA A 145 16.10 10.76 2.31
C ALA A 145 14.66 10.39 1.94
N ILE A 146 13.72 11.35 2.08
CA ILE A 146 12.28 11.10 1.87
C ILE A 146 11.92 10.95 0.38
N VAL A 147 12.63 11.64 -0.51
CA VAL A 147 12.34 11.57 -1.96
C VAL A 147 12.77 10.22 -2.53
N GLU A 148 13.87 9.68 -2.06
CA GLU A 148 14.44 8.42 -2.53
C GLU A 148 13.60 7.19 -2.14
N VAL A 149 12.60 7.34 -1.24
CA VAL A 149 11.72 6.21 -0.82
C VAL A 149 10.92 5.60 -1.97
N VAL A 150 10.68 6.34 -3.04
CA VAL A 150 9.94 5.83 -4.21
C VAL A 150 10.66 4.67 -4.90
N ILE A 151 11.99 4.57 -4.78
CA ILE A 151 12.79 3.47 -5.32
C ILE A 151 12.44 2.14 -4.62
N PRO A 152 12.65 1.99 -3.29
CA PRO A 152 12.30 0.75 -2.62
C PRO A 152 10.79 0.46 -2.63
N ILE A 153 9.93 1.49 -2.65
CA ILE A 153 8.49 1.29 -2.83
C ILE A 153 8.23 0.59 -4.16
N SER A 154 8.71 1.14 -5.28
CA SER A 154 8.55 0.56 -6.61
C SER A 154 9.05 -0.87 -6.68
N ASP A 155 10.21 -1.14 -6.09
CA ASP A 155 10.77 -2.48 -6.04
C ASP A 155 9.90 -3.46 -5.25
N MET A 156 9.32 -3.05 -4.13
CA MET A 156 8.43 -3.90 -3.34
C MET A 156 7.14 -4.23 -4.08
N LEU A 157 6.63 -3.31 -4.90
CA LEU A 157 5.39 -3.50 -5.66
C LEU A 157 5.47 -4.60 -6.72
N LYS A 158 6.68 -5.02 -7.13
CA LYS A 158 6.85 -6.08 -8.14
C LYS A 158 6.19 -7.39 -7.73
N ASP A 159 6.21 -7.70 -6.44
CA ASP A 159 5.73 -8.97 -5.87
C ASP A 159 4.25 -8.95 -5.43
N TYR A 160 3.55 -7.83 -5.62
CA TYR A 160 2.18 -7.61 -5.15
C TYR A 160 1.27 -7.13 -6.27
N ASP A 161 -0.03 -7.36 -6.10
CA ASP A 161 -1.06 -6.93 -7.05
C ASP A 161 -1.50 -5.50 -6.79
N LYS A 162 -1.55 -5.12 -5.50
CA LYS A 162 -1.88 -3.75 -5.06
C LYS A 162 -1.17 -3.39 -3.77
N ALA A 163 -1.05 -2.09 -3.50
CA ALA A 163 -0.50 -1.61 -2.25
C ALA A 163 -1.20 -0.33 -1.75
N SER A 164 -1.05 -0.07 -0.45
CA SER A 164 -1.33 1.23 0.17
C SER A 164 -0.09 1.72 0.91
N VAL A 165 0.11 3.04 0.94
CA VAL A 165 1.29 3.68 1.52
C VAL A 165 0.85 4.67 2.58
N LEU A 166 1.47 4.61 3.77
CA LEU A 166 1.29 5.57 4.84
C LEU A 166 2.66 6.12 5.25
N ILE A 167 2.82 7.43 5.17
CA ILE A 167 4.06 8.12 5.47
C ILE A 167 3.83 9.08 6.64
N TYR A 168 4.62 8.94 7.70
CA TYR A 168 4.72 9.92 8.79
C TYR A 168 6.04 10.67 8.64
N SER A 169 6.00 11.93 8.20
CA SER A 169 7.19 12.76 8.00
C SER A 169 6.83 14.23 7.97
N ASP A 170 7.79 15.07 8.32
CA ASP A 170 7.73 16.52 8.08
C ASP A 170 8.13 16.88 6.63
N LEU A 171 8.41 15.89 5.79
CA LEU A 171 8.77 16.01 4.37
C LEU A 171 10.01 16.87 4.09
N ILE A 172 10.82 17.13 5.10
CA ILE A 172 12.04 17.91 4.95
C ILE A 172 13.15 16.97 4.48
N GLN A 173 13.45 17.05 3.18
CA GLN A 173 14.57 16.31 2.58
C GLN A 173 15.90 16.94 2.99
N GLU A 174 16.75 16.12 3.61
CA GLU A 174 18.11 16.47 3.98
C GLU A 174 19.05 15.32 3.67
N SER A 175 19.37 15.11 2.39
CA SER A 175 20.29 14.07 1.97
C SER A 175 21.30 14.58 0.94
N GLY A 176 22.25 13.74 0.59
CA GLY A 176 23.17 14.00 -0.51
C GLY A 176 22.48 14.13 -1.88
N PHE A 177 21.28 13.57 -2.02
CA PHE A 177 20.48 13.71 -3.23
C PHE A 177 19.91 15.13 -3.36
N ARG A 178 19.26 15.64 -2.29
CA ARG A 178 18.70 17.00 -2.21
C ARG A 178 18.62 17.46 -0.76
N ASN A 179 18.77 18.77 -0.57
CA ASN A 179 18.61 19.37 0.75
C ASN A 179 17.70 20.59 0.66
N PHE A 180 16.52 20.50 1.33
CA PHE A 180 15.52 21.58 1.34
C PHE A 180 15.74 22.60 2.46
N THR A 181 16.70 22.39 3.35
CA THR A 181 17.00 23.32 4.45
C THR A 181 18.13 24.28 4.17
N LYS A 182 18.98 23.96 3.17
CA LYS A 182 20.13 24.81 2.78
C LYS A 182 19.78 25.70 1.58
N GLY A 183 19.95 27.01 1.75
CA GLY A 183 19.75 27.99 0.69
C GLY A 183 18.29 28.46 0.52
N GLN A 184 17.94 28.97 -0.68
CA GLN A 184 16.61 29.50 -1.00
C GLN A 184 15.60 28.39 -1.38
N TRP A 185 15.63 27.25 -0.72
CA TRP A 185 14.85 26.07 -1.10
C TRP A 185 13.40 26.05 -0.58
N ALA A 186 12.94 27.13 0.02
CA ALA A 186 11.49 27.31 0.17
C ALA A 186 10.90 27.29 -1.24
N MET A 187 10.14 26.27 -1.59
CA MET A 187 9.52 26.17 -2.93
C MET A 187 8.56 27.34 -3.11
N PRO A 188 8.93 28.40 -3.87
CA PRO A 188 8.21 29.68 -3.85
C PRO A 188 6.83 29.58 -4.51
N SER A 189 6.62 28.58 -5.35
CA SER A 189 5.34 28.36 -6.04
C SER A 189 5.12 26.86 -6.33
N LYS A 190 3.87 26.51 -6.63
CA LYS A 190 3.51 25.17 -7.10
C LYS A 190 4.23 24.80 -8.40
N SER A 191 4.28 25.73 -9.37
CA SER A 191 4.99 25.49 -10.63
C SER A 191 6.46 25.17 -10.40
N TYR A 192 7.13 25.95 -9.53
CA TYR A 192 8.53 25.69 -9.18
C TYR A 192 8.70 24.31 -8.52
N ALA A 193 7.80 23.95 -7.61
CA ALA A 193 7.83 22.65 -6.94
C ALA A 193 7.70 21.50 -7.96
N THR A 194 6.79 21.61 -8.93
CA THR A 194 6.59 20.65 -10.01
C THR A 194 7.82 20.55 -10.91
N ASP A 195 8.41 21.67 -11.31
CA ASP A 195 9.62 21.69 -12.14
C ASP A 195 10.82 21.03 -11.45
N VAL A 196 10.97 21.29 -10.15
CA VAL A 196 12.03 20.66 -9.34
C VAL A 196 11.76 19.15 -9.20
N ALA A 197 10.51 18.74 -8.95
CA ALA A 197 10.13 17.35 -8.85
C ALA A 197 10.43 16.57 -10.13
N THR A 198 10.15 17.17 -11.30
CA THR A 198 10.45 16.55 -12.60
C THR A 198 11.95 16.28 -12.77
N LYS A 199 12.79 17.28 -12.47
CA LYS A 199 14.25 17.11 -12.54
C LYS A 199 14.77 16.08 -11.55
N ASP A 200 14.20 16.04 -10.35
CA ASP A 200 14.58 15.07 -9.34
C ASP A 200 14.15 13.66 -9.70
N PHE A 201 12.96 13.50 -10.28
CA PHE A 201 12.50 12.20 -10.76
C PHE A 201 13.39 11.66 -11.88
N GLU A 202 13.80 12.49 -12.84
CA GLU A 202 14.77 12.13 -13.87
C GLU A 202 16.11 11.66 -13.28
N ARG A 203 16.61 12.35 -12.23
CA ARG A 203 17.82 11.93 -11.51
C ARG A 203 17.66 10.60 -10.79
N LEU A 204 16.49 10.34 -10.19
CA LEU A 204 16.19 9.04 -9.55
C LEU A 204 16.22 7.90 -10.58
N GLN A 205 15.63 8.11 -11.76
CA GLN A 205 15.65 7.13 -12.84
C GLN A 205 17.08 6.86 -13.36
N GLN A 206 17.94 7.87 -13.42
CA GLN A 206 19.34 7.71 -13.82
C GLN A 206 20.16 6.86 -12.83
N GLN A 207 19.69 6.68 -11.60
CA GLN A 207 20.31 5.80 -10.61
C GLN A 207 20.01 4.30 -10.87
N GLY A 208 19.38 3.96 -11.99
CA GLY A 208 19.28 2.61 -12.52
C GLY A 208 18.02 1.83 -12.15
N SER A 209 16.99 2.48 -11.64
CA SER A 209 15.72 1.80 -11.31
C SER A 209 14.55 2.40 -12.09
N GLU A 210 13.82 1.56 -12.82
CA GLU A 210 12.50 1.94 -13.30
C GLU A 210 11.58 2.10 -12.09
N ILE A 211 11.03 3.32 -11.90
CA ILE A 211 10.10 3.61 -10.81
C ILE A 211 8.68 3.44 -11.35
N ASP A 212 7.98 2.42 -10.84
CA ASP A 212 6.60 2.13 -11.18
C ASP A 212 5.74 2.02 -9.90
N LEU A 213 4.88 3.01 -9.69
CA LEU A 213 3.97 3.11 -8.55
C LEU A 213 2.50 2.84 -8.94
N SER A 214 2.26 2.31 -10.14
CA SER A 214 0.92 2.11 -10.70
C SER A 214 0.03 1.17 -9.88
N LYS A 215 0.63 0.27 -9.09
CA LYS A 215 -0.08 -0.66 -8.21
C LYS A 215 -0.47 -0.06 -6.86
N ILE A 216 -0.13 1.20 -6.60
CA ILE A 216 -0.57 1.88 -5.39
C ILE A 216 -2.02 2.32 -5.55
N SER A 217 -2.86 1.85 -4.65
CA SER A 217 -4.28 2.22 -4.59
C SER A 217 -4.52 3.47 -3.77
N PHE A 218 -3.67 3.72 -2.77
CA PHE A 218 -3.88 4.77 -1.80
C PHE A 218 -2.58 5.25 -1.15
N VAL A 219 -2.41 6.57 -1.00
CA VAL A 219 -1.28 7.19 -0.30
C VAL A 219 -1.78 8.18 0.74
N ASP A 220 -1.45 7.94 2.00
CA ASP A 220 -1.63 8.88 3.11
C ASP A 220 -0.28 9.46 3.51
N VAL A 221 -0.22 10.78 3.62
CA VAL A 221 0.92 11.48 4.20
C VAL A 221 0.46 12.27 5.42
N VAL A 222 1.05 11.93 6.54
CA VAL A 222 0.72 12.52 7.84
C VAL A 222 1.89 13.38 8.29
N THR A 223 1.65 14.70 8.34
CA THR A 223 2.66 15.67 8.75
C THR A 223 2.43 16.09 10.20
N PRO A 224 3.51 16.23 11.00
CA PRO A 224 3.41 16.77 12.34
C PRO A 224 2.98 18.24 12.29
N ASN A 225 2.24 18.67 13.29
CA ASN A 225 1.89 20.07 13.44
C ASN A 225 3.08 20.84 14.02
N ASN A 226 4.05 21.22 13.17
CA ASN A 226 5.24 21.94 13.59
C ASN A 226 5.24 23.35 13.00
N PRO A 227 4.90 24.38 13.80
CA PRO A 227 4.79 25.76 13.32
C PRO A 227 6.12 26.34 12.79
N LYS A 228 7.28 25.81 13.20
CA LYS A 228 8.58 26.27 12.70
C LYS A 228 8.79 25.99 11.23
N ASN A 229 8.08 25.01 10.67
CA ASN A 229 8.27 24.54 9.30
C ASN A 229 7.11 24.88 8.36
N GLU A 230 6.08 25.62 8.80
CA GLU A 230 4.88 25.91 7.98
C GLU A 230 5.20 26.48 6.60
N LYS A 231 6.15 27.41 6.51
CA LYS A 231 6.54 28.02 5.23
C LYS A 231 7.15 27.03 4.23
N PHE A 232 7.69 25.90 4.69
CA PHE A 232 8.23 24.86 3.82
C PHE A 232 7.12 23.95 3.29
N TYR A 233 6.00 23.82 4.00
CA TYR A 233 4.92 22.92 3.63
C TYR A 233 4.00 23.41 2.51
N VAL A 234 3.96 24.73 2.26
CA VAL A 234 2.92 25.31 1.40
C VAL A 234 2.91 24.69 0.00
N ASN A 235 4.07 24.43 -0.58
CA ASN A 235 4.19 23.86 -1.92
C ASN A 235 4.81 22.45 -1.95
N MET A 236 5.17 21.89 -0.80
CA MET A 236 5.69 20.50 -0.69
C MET A 236 4.70 19.45 -1.19
N PRO A 237 3.39 19.53 -0.90
CA PRO A 237 2.43 18.62 -1.49
C PRO A 237 2.53 18.56 -3.00
N SER A 238 2.65 19.71 -3.70
CA SER A 238 2.75 19.73 -5.16
C SER A 238 4.03 19.08 -5.69
N TYR A 239 5.11 19.12 -4.93
CA TYR A 239 6.34 18.41 -5.27
C TYR A 239 6.16 16.89 -5.18
N PHE A 240 5.60 16.39 -4.07
CA PHE A 240 5.40 14.95 -3.89
C PHE A 240 4.28 14.41 -4.78
N ASP A 241 3.19 15.14 -4.98
CA ASP A 241 2.14 14.80 -5.94
C ASP A 241 2.75 14.55 -7.34
N GLU A 242 3.69 15.42 -7.75
CA GLU A 242 4.36 15.29 -9.04
C GLU A 242 5.32 14.09 -9.09
N ILE A 243 6.12 13.85 -8.04
CA ILE A 243 7.00 12.65 -7.94
C ILE A 243 6.17 11.36 -8.09
N PHE A 244 5.06 11.25 -7.38
CA PHE A 244 4.20 10.06 -7.44
C PHE A 244 3.50 9.94 -8.80
N ARG A 245 3.03 11.05 -9.38
CA ARG A 245 2.42 11.09 -10.70
C ARG A 245 3.40 10.64 -11.81
N LEU A 246 4.64 11.10 -11.77
CA LEU A 246 5.69 10.69 -12.69
C LEU A 246 6.05 9.21 -12.53
N GLY A 247 5.93 8.67 -11.30
CA GLY A 247 6.01 7.25 -11.00
C GLY A 247 4.77 6.45 -11.40
N LYS A 248 3.83 7.01 -12.18
CA LYS A 248 2.59 6.37 -12.67
C LYS A 248 1.51 6.14 -11.59
N TYR A 249 1.61 6.74 -10.41
CA TYR A 249 0.50 6.74 -9.47
C TYR A 249 -0.66 7.58 -10.01
N SER A 250 -1.85 6.99 -10.11
CA SER A 250 -3.03 7.63 -10.71
C SER A 250 -4.00 8.22 -9.70
N GLY A 251 -3.79 7.97 -8.41
CA GLY A 251 -4.62 8.50 -7.33
C GLY A 251 -4.20 9.91 -6.90
N THR A 252 -4.80 10.36 -5.80
CA THR A 252 -4.42 11.59 -5.09
C THR A 252 -3.79 11.22 -3.74
N ILE A 253 -2.77 11.97 -3.32
CA ILE A 253 -2.21 11.83 -1.98
C ILE A 253 -3.14 12.51 -0.98
N ASP A 254 -3.51 11.79 0.08
CA ASP A 254 -4.29 12.34 1.18
C ASP A 254 -3.36 12.98 2.22
N TRP A 255 -3.41 14.31 2.30
CA TRP A 255 -2.55 15.11 3.16
C TRP A 255 -3.23 15.40 4.50
N LYS A 256 -2.67 14.88 5.59
CA LYS A 256 -3.21 15.03 6.96
C LYS A 256 -2.22 15.75 7.87
N LYS A 257 -2.76 16.55 8.78
CA LYS A 257 -2.01 17.13 9.90
C LYS A 257 -2.50 16.46 11.20
N LEU A 258 -1.57 16.03 12.05
CA LEU A 258 -1.87 15.48 13.38
C LEU A 258 -1.59 16.50 14.48
#